data_6e85aa67e9a9110142a919685896bb4e
#
_entry.id   6e85aa67e9a9110142a919685896bb4e
#
_cell.length_a   1.000
_cell.length_b   1.000
_cell.length_c   1.000
_cell.angle_alpha   90.00
_cell.angle_beta   90.00
_cell.angle_gamma   90.00
#
_symmetry.space_group_name_H-M   'P 1'
#
loop_
_entity.id
_entity.type
_entity.pdbx_description
1 polymer ?
#
loop_
_entity_poly.entity_id
_entity_poly.type
_entity_poly.pdbx_seq_one_letter_code
_entity_poly.pdbx_strand_id
1 'polypeptide(L)'
;MTEPRLTEEGKQVFDKIIHIWPAIMQKGRREKILYILSLIMNSRGVTEAGTELVIEAVRVVVPKSYDPLFHMMEDMEKFKRLALDPFDDMEAYNALPIQVRRWERASVAKPSKSPEQMKVLTFCASPRKNGNTDLLIEEALKGAQSKGAKTEKIMLQKIKMGFCISCRRCKDTDYEGMCTVKDDMAEIYQKIIDADAIIIGFPIYTGRECAQLSTFFDRWDCFERFKFTSKLEPGRRGMVIGTWGYPYIDSYDHVIENVMVVLKLHKIETVEAISACGFEGILHGLDEKKRGTIEKFPQELRKAYEAGVGLVAE
;
A
#
# COMPACT_ATOMS: atom_id res chain seq x y z
N MET A 1 16.81 34.10 -2.26
CA MET A 1 16.21 33.86 -3.58
C MET A 1 14.99 34.76 -3.66
N THR A 2 14.82 35.45 -4.77
CA THR A 2 13.63 36.26 -5.04
C THR A 2 12.44 35.30 -5.20
N GLU A 3 11.29 35.63 -4.62
CA GLU A 3 10.07 34.84 -4.74
C GLU A 3 9.68 34.73 -6.23
N PRO A 4 9.34 33.52 -6.74
CA PRO A 4 9.01 33.35 -8.15
C PRO A 4 7.76 34.15 -8.50
N ARG A 5 7.76 34.77 -9.68
CA ARG A 5 6.59 35.48 -10.19
C ARG A 5 5.54 34.48 -10.66
N LEU A 6 4.30 34.70 -10.26
CA LEU A 6 3.16 33.89 -10.67
C LEU A 6 2.23 34.71 -11.55
N THR A 7 1.67 34.10 -12.59
CA THR A 7 0.52 34.70 -13.29
C THR A 7 -0.66 34.83 -12.34
N GLU A 8 -1.66 35.63 -12.68
CA GLU A 8 -2.85 35.80 -11.85
C GLU A 8 -3.57 34.45 -11.61
N GLU A 9 -3.71 33.64 -12.65
CA GLU A 9 -4.28 32.28 -12.57
C GLU A 9 -3.42 31.35 -11.72
N GLY A 10 -2.10 31.35 -11.94
CA GLY A 10 -1.15 30.56 -11.17
C GLY A 10 -1.20 30.89 -9.68
N LYS A 11 -1.34 32.17 -9.34
CA LYS A 11 -1.48 32.64 -7.95
C LYS A 11 -2.79 32.16 -7.32
N GLN A 12 -3.91 32.28 -8.03
CA GLN A 12 -5.19 31.82 -7.54
C GLN A 12 -5.19 30.32 -7.24
N VAL A 13 -4.61 29.50 -8.13
CA VAL A 13 -4.48 28.06 -7.94
C VAL A 13 -3.54 27.77 -6.77
N PHE A 14 -2.39 28.43 -6.70
CA PHE A 14 -1.44 28.27 -5.60
C PHE A 14 -2.07 28.59 -4.24
N ASP A 15 -2.77 29.70 -4.11
CA ASP A 15 -3.40 30.10 -2.85
C ASP A 15 -4.52 29.12 -2.47
N LYS A 16 -5.35 28.64 -3.41
CA LYS A 16 -6.33 27.59 -3.15
C LYS A 16 -5.66 26.32 -2.62
N ILE A 17 -4.58 25.88 -3.25
CA ILE A 17 -3.82 24.68 -2.83
C ILE A 17 -3.28 24.88 -1.41
N ILE A 18 -2.69 26.01 -1.09
CA ILE A 18 -2.17 26.28 0.25
C ILE A 18 -3.27 26.22 1.31
N HIS A 19 -4.46 26.71 1.03
CA HIS A 19 -5.59 26.73 1.98
C HIS A 19 -6.21 25.35 2.24
N ILE A 20 -5.93 24.32 1.43
CA ILE A 20 -6.37 22.95 1.72
C ILE A 20 -5.71 22.40 2.99
N TRP A 21 -4.46 22.81 3.27
CA TRP A 21 -3.74 22.32 4.44
C TRP A 21 -4.15 23.02 5.72
N PRO A 22 -4.07 22.32 6.86
CA PRO A 22 -4.20 22.95 8.17
C PRO A 22 -3.27 24.16 8.30
N ALA A 23 -3.74 25.24 8.92
CA ALA A 23 -3.02 26.50 9.02
C ALA A 23 -1.57 26.36 9.48
N ILE A 24 -1.31 25.43 10.42
CA ILE A 24 0.04 25.13 10.93
C ILE A 24 1.02 24.62 9.85
N MET A 25 0.50 24.02 8.78
CA MET A 25 1.30 23.47 7.68
C MET A 25 1.49 24.45 6.52
N GLN A 26 0.61 25.46 6.38
CA GLN A 26 0.56 26.31 5.20
C GLN A 26 1.86 27.04 4.94
N LYS A 27 2.51 27.64 5.96
CA LYS A 27 3.76 28.35 5.81
C LYS A 27 4.87 27.46 5.25
N GLY A 28 5.12 26.31 5.89
CA GLY A 28 6.16 25.40 5.44
C GLY A 28 5.91 24.79 4.07
N ARG A 29 4.64 24.52 3.71
CA ARG A 29 4.26 24.05 2.38
C ARG A 29 4.46 25.12 1.32
N ARG A 30 4.03 26.35 1.61
CA ARG A 30 4.25 27.51 0.73
C ARG A 30 5.73 27.69 0.40
N GLU A 31 6.58 27.72 1.40
CA GLU A 31 8.03 27.90 1.23
C GLU A 31 8.64 26.79 0.36
N LYS A 32 8.28 25.52 0.62
CA LYS A 32 8.79 24.39 -0.16
C LYS A 32 8.33 24.41 -1.61
N ILE A 33 7.05 24.69 -1.87
CA ILE A 33 6.52 24.73 -3.22
C ILE A 33 7.15 25.87 -4.01
N LEU A 34 7.26 27.07 -3.43
CA LEU A 34 7.91 28.21 -4.09
C LEU A 34 9.39 27.93 -4.38
N TYR A 35 10.09 27.23 -3.48
CA TYR A 35 11.47 26.81 -3.73
C TYR A 35 11.57 25.85 -4.92
N ILE A 36 10.76 24.79 -4.96
CA ILE A 36 10.72 23.84 -6.09
C ILE A 36 10.33 24.56 -7.39
N LEU A 37 9.32 25.42 -7.33
CA LEU A 37 8.87 26.21 -8.46
C LEU A 37 10.00 27.06 -9.03
N SER A 38 10.78 27.72 -8.17
CA SER A 38 11.95 28.51 -8.61
C SER A 38 13.01 27.66 -9.31
N LEU A 39 13.24 26.42 -8.86
CA LEU A 39 14.17 25.50 -9.52
C LEU A 39 13.65 25.06 -10.90
N ILE A 40 12.37 24.74 -11.02
CA ILE A 40 11.74 24.37 -12.30
C ILE A 40 11.82 25.55 -13.28
N MET A 41 11.43 26.74 -12.84
CA MET A 41 11.48 27.94 -13.67
C MET A 41 12.89 28.25 -14.18
N ASN A 42 13.88 28.19 -13.29
CA ASN A 42 15.29 28.43 -13.67
C ASN A 42 15.79 27.38 -14.68
N SER A 43 15.45 26.10 -14.48
CA SER A 43 15.86 25.02 -15.40
C SER A 43 15.27 25.17 -16.81
N ARG A 44 14.11 25.83 -16.92
CA ARG A 44 13.39 26.03 -18.18
C ARG A 44 13.56 27.44 -18.78
N GLY A 45 14.24 28.34 -18.09
CA GLY A 45 14.39 29.73 -18.52
C GLY A 45 13.08 30.52 -18.51
N VAL A 46 12.10 30.14 -17.66
CA VAL A 46 10.78 30.76 -17.55
C VAL A 46 10.81 31.81 -16.46
N THR A 47 10.27 33.02 -16.76
CA THR A 47 10.30 34.16 -15.85
C THR A 47 9.01 34.31 -15.03
N GLU A 48 7.93 33.66 -15.43
CA GLU A 48 6.62 33.71 -14.78
C GLU A 48 5.95 32.35 -14.83
N ALA A 49 5.38 31.88 -13.72
CA ALA A 49 4.75 30.58 -13.61
C ALA A 49 3.23 30.63 -13.70
N GLY A 50 2.68 29.93 -14.66
CA GLY A 50 1.23 29.66 -14.76
C GLY A 50 0.80 28.44 -13.95
N THR A 51 -0.48 28.08 -14.07
CA THR A 51 -1.13 26.99 -13.35
C THR A 51 -0.38 25.66 -13.47
N GLU A 52 0.08 25.30 -14.68
CA GLU A 52 0.75 24.00 -14.91
C GLU A 52 2.07 23.85 -14.12
N LEU A 53 2.91 24.90 -14.11
CA LEU A 53 4.16 24.89 -13.36
C LEU A 53 3.93 24.87 -11.85
N VAL A 54 2.88 25.57 -11.38
CA VAL A 54 2.47 25.53 -9.97
C VAL A 54 2.07 24.12 -9.58
N ILE A 55 1.23 23.45 -10.36
CA ILE A 55 0.79 22.08 -10.09
C ILE A 55 1.97 21.11 -10.13
N GLU A 56 2.88 21.25 -11.08
CA GLU A 56 4.10 20.43 -11.16
C GLU A 56 4.96 20.59 -9.89
N ALA A 57 5.20 21.82 -9.43
CA ALA A 57 5.96 22.08 -8.21
C ALA A 57 5.27 21.49 -6.96
N VAL A 58 3.94 21.58 -6.91
CA VAL A 58 3.14 20.98 -5.85
C VAL A 58 3.29 19.46 -5.83
N ARG A 59 3.22 18.80 -6.98
CA ARG A 59 3.37 17.34 -7.11
C ARG A 59 4.73 16.81 -6.66
N VAL A 60 5.77 17.63 -6.70
CA VAL A 60 7.09 17.28 -6.14
C VAL A 60 7.07 17.27 -4.60
N VAL A 61 6.29 18.17 -3.99
CA VAL A 61 6.27 18.38 -2.54
C VAL A 61 5.22 17.52 -1.83
N VAL A 62 4.19 17.12 -2.55
CA VAL A 62 2.99 16.49 -2.00
C VAL A 62 2.86 15.05 -2.49
N PRO A 63 2.59 14.08 -1.59
CA PRO A 63 2.35 12.71 -2.00
C PRO A 63 1.19 12.58 -2.99
N LYS A 64 1.27 11.64 -3.92
CA LYS A 64 0.23 11.34 -4.91
C LYS A 64 -1.14 11.00 -4.29
N SER A 65 -1.16 10.57 -3.04
CA SER A 65 -2.42 10.37 -2.29
C SER A 65 -3.29 11.63 -2.16
N TYR A 66 -2.74 12.80 -2.48
CA TYR A 66 -3.49 14.06 -2.55
C TYR A 66 -4.07 14.35 -3.95
N ASP A 67 -3.76 13.55 -4.98
CA ASP A 67 -4.28 13.73 -6.33
C ASP A 67 -5.81 13.89 -6.40
N PRO A 68 -6.63 13.17 -5.59
CA PRO A 68 -8.07 13.43 -5.56
C PRO A 68 -8.44 14.88 -5.28
N LEU A 69 -7.72 15.53 -4.36
CA LEU A 69 -7.96 16.94 -4.02
C LEU A 69 -7.58 17.87 -5.16
N PHE A 70 -6.51 17.56 -5.89
CA PHE A 70 -6.10 18.35 -7.05
C PHE A 70 -7.09 18.21 -8.20
N HIS A 71 -7.55 17.01 -8.52
CA HIS A 71 -8.56 16.80 -9.56
C HIS A 71 -9.89 17.50 -9.22
N MET A 72 -10.28 17.49 -7.95
CA MET A 72 -11.45 18.24 -7.50
C MET A 72 -11.30 19.77 -7.70
N MET A 73 -10.09 20.28 -7.59
CA MET A 73 -9.80 21.71 -7.77
C MET A 73 -9.65 22.12 -9.23
N GLU A 74 -9.04 21.26 -10.05
CA GLU A 74 -8.79 21.53 -11.47
C GLU A 74 -10.09 21.47 -12.29
N ASP A 75 -10.89 20.43 -12.07
CA ASP A 75 -12.15 20.21 -12.78
C ASP A 75 -13.12 19.41 -11.90
N MET A 76 -14.02 20.09 -11.24
CA MET A 76 -15.01 19.48 -10.37
C MET A 76 -15.93 18.51 -11.12
N GLU A 77 -16.28 18.78 -12.36
CA GLU A 77 -17.15 17.90 -13.14
C GLU A 77 -16.41 16.64 -13.59
N LYS A 78 -15.12 16.79 -13.93
CA LYS A 78 -14.26 15.61 -14.19
C LYS A 78 -14.07 14.80 -12.91
N PHE A 79 -13.84 15.44 -11.77
CA PHE A 79 -13.73 14.76 -10.48
C PHE A 79 -15.01 14.00 -10.14
N LYS A 80 -16.19 14.62 -10.29
CA LYS A 80 -17.48 13.95 -10.07
C LYS A 80 -17.67 12.74 -10.99
N ARG A 81 -17.27 12.85 -12.25
CA ARG A 81 -17.30 11.71 -13.19
C ARG A 81 -16.35 10.59 -12.81
N LEU A 82 -15.18 10.92 -12.27
CA LEU A 82 -14.19 9.94 -11.82
C LEU A 82 -14.55 9.33 -10.45
N ALA A 83 -15.14 10.15 -9.58
CA ALA A 83 -15.60 9.77 -8.25
C ALA A 83 -17.13 9.57 -8.26
N LEU A 84 -17.60 8.75 -9.21
CA LEU A 84 -19.03 8.42 -9.31
C LEU A 84 -19.61 8.07 -7.95
N ASP A 85 -20.68 8.76 -7.57
CA ASP A 85 -21.45 8.39 -6.41
C ASP A 85 -22.27 7.13 -6.74
N PRO A 86 -22.01 6.00 -6.05
CA PRO A 86 -22.75 4.77 -6.31
C PRO A 86 -24.24 4.90 -5.99
N PHE A 87 -24.66 5.89 -5.23
CA PHE A 87 -26.07 6.17 -4.94
C PHE A 87 -26.74 6.93 -6.08
N ASP A 88 -25.99 7.67 -6.90
CA ASP A 88 -26.53 8.40 -8.05
C ASP A 88 -26.62 7.53 -9.30
N ASP A 89 -25.58 6.72 -9.57
CA ASP A 89 -25.53 5.81 -10.74
C ASP A 89 -24.77 4.51 -10.44
N MET A 90 -25.52 3.54 -9.96
CA MET A 90 -25.01 2.22 -9.62
C MET A 90 -24.46 1.45 -10.82
N GLU A 91 -25.07 1.57 -11.99
CA GLU A 91 -24.67 0.83 -13.19
C GLU A 91 -23.34 1.38 -13.72
N ALA A 92 -23.24 2.69 -13.87
CA ALA A 92 -22.00 3.36 -14.27
C ALA A 92 -20.87 3.09 -13.28
N TYR A 93 -21.15 3.11 -11.97
CA TYR A 93 -20.19 2.80 -10.92
C TYR A 93 -19.64 1.38 -11.05
N ASN A 94 -20.49 0.38 -11.26
CA ASN A 94 -20.09 -1.01 -11.43
C ASN A 94 -19.37 -1.29 -12.75
N ALA A 95 -19.48 -0.39 -13.74
CA ALA A 95 -18.81 -0.51 -15.04
C ALA A 95 -17.37 0.03 -15.01
N LEU A 96 -16.95 0.72 -13.94
CA LEU A 96 -15.57 1.24 -13.84
C LEU A 96 -14.55 0.10 -13.83
N PRO A 97 -13.48 0.20 -14.64
CA PRO A 97 -12.49 -0.85 -14.73
C PRO A 97 -11.62 -0.88 -13.47
N ILE A 98 -11.28 -2.09 -13.03
CA ILE A 98 -10.20 -2.30 -12.08
C ILE A 98 -8.88 -2.35 -12.85
N GLN A 99 -7.87 -1.70 -12.32
CA GLN A 99 -6.51 -1.75 -12.84
C GLN A 99 -5.62 -2.48 -11.84
N VAL A 100 -4.78 -3.37 -12.34
CA VAL A 100 -3.75 -4.05 -11.55
C VAL A 100 -2.40 -3.81 -12.20
N ARG A 101 -1.43 -3.39 -11.38
CA ARG A 101 -0.04 -3.26 -11.77
C ARG A 101 0.82 -4.22 -10.95
N ARG A 102 1.51 -5.12 -11.61
CA ARG A 102 2.65 -5.83 -11.03
C ARG A 102 3.85 -4.91 -11.15
N TRP A 103 4.55 -4.66 -10.05
CA TRP A 103 5.71 -3.79 -10.06
C TRP A 103 6.88 -4.45 -10.79
N GLU A 104 7.58 -3.66 -11.59
CA GLU A 104 8.84 -4.11 -12.17
C GLU A 104 9.88 -4.26 -11.05
N ARG A 105 10.62 -5.34 -11.11
CA ARG A 105 11.68 -5.62 -10.15
C ARG A 105 13.05 -5.72 -10.83
N ALA A 106 14.08 -5.29 -10.11
CA ALA A 106 15.44 -5.66 -10.46
C ALA A 106 15.65 -7.17 -10.31
N SER A 107 16.72 -7.70 -10.88
CA SER A 107 17.11 -9.08 -10.64
C SER A 107 17.28 -9.34 -9.15
N VAL A 108 16.63 -10.35 -8.63
CA VAL A 108 16.76 -10.83 -7.25
C VAL A 108 17.35 -12.23 -7.23
N ALA A 109 18.03 -12.55 -6.14
CA ALA A 109 18.54 -13.90 -5.94
C ALA A 109 17.41 -14.93 -5.99
N LYS A 110 17.67 -16.06 -6.62
CA LYS A 110 16.75 -17.19 -6.62
C LYS A 110 16.52 -17.68 -5.18
N PRO A 111 15.35 -18.28 -4.90
CA PRO A 111 15.11 -18.88 -3.59
C PRO A 111 16.16 -19.97 -3.31
N SER A 112 16.57 -20.09 -2.05
CA SER A 112 17.52 -21.11 -1.60
C SER A 112 16.93 -22.51 -1.56
N LYS A 113 15.61 -22.63 -1.54
CA LYS A 113 14.83 -23.88 -1.55
C LYS A 113 14.10 -24.05 -2.86
N SER A 114 13.84 -25.29 -3.26
CA SER A 114 12.91 -25.54 -4.37
C SER A 114 11.48 -25.15 -3.98
N PRO A 115 10.62 -24.78 -4.92
CA PRO A 115 9.25 -24.39 -4.61
C PRO A 115 8.49 -25.38 -3.74
N GLU A 116 8.66 -26.68 -3.96
CA GLU A 116 7.97 -27.76 -3.22
C GLU A 116 8.37 -27.81 -1.74
N GLN A 117 9.53 -27.25 -1.40
CA GLN A 117 10.04 -27.17 -0.04
C GLN A 117 9.63 -25.87 0.65
N MET A 118 9.12 -24.88 -0.11
CA MET A 118 8.79 -23.56 0.43
C MET A 118 7.44 -23.55 1.13
N LYS A 119 7.40 -22.83 2.26
CA LYS A 119 6.19 -22.49 3.01
C LYS A 119 5.86 -21.02 2.77
N VAL A 120 4.74 -20.75 2.15
CA VAL A 120 4.23 -19.40 1.89
C VAL A 120 3.14 -19.08 2.92
N LEU A 121 3.42 -18.14 3.82
CA LEU A 121 2.49 -17.65 4.81
C LEU A 121 1.88 -16.33 4.34
N THR A 122 0.56 -16.23 4.36
CA THR A 122 -0.14 -15.06 3.84
C THR A 122 -1.02 -14.42 4.90
N PHE A 123 -0.93 -13.10 5.00
CA PHE A 123 -1.79 -12.29 5.86
C PHE A 123 -2.69 -11.40 5.01
N CYS A 124 -4.00 -11.60 5.15
CA CYS A 124 -5.01 -10.75 4.55
C CYS A 124 -5.55 -9.79 5.60
N ALA A 125 -5.23 -8.50 5.44
CA ALA A 125 -5.70 -7.45 6.35
C ALA A 125 -7.05 -6.85 5.91
N SER A 126 -7.62 -7.29 4.77
CA SER A 126 -8.96 -6.89 4.37
C SER A 126 -10.01 -7.54 5.29
N PRO A 127 -10.99 -6.77 5.80
CA PRO A 127 -12.11 -7.34 6.53
C PRO A 127 -13.10 -8.06 5.64
N ARG A 128 -13.04 -7.87 4.31
CA ARG A 128 -14.00 -8.44 3.36
C ARG A 128 -13.49 -9.76 2.81
N LYS A 129 -14.12 -10.84 3.20
CA LYS A 129 -13.94 -12.14 2.55
C LYS A 129 -14.46 -12.05 1.10
N ASN A 130 -13.71 -12.64 0.17
CA ASN A 130 -13.97 -12.57 -1.27
C ASN A 130 -13.94 -11.15 -1.88
N GLY A 131 -13.45 -10.13 -1.17
CA GLY A 131 -13.18 -8.79 -1.73
C GLY A 131 -11.96 -8.77 -2.66
N ASN A 132 -11.70 -7.66 -3.33
CA ASN A 132 -10.60 -7.54 -4.31
C ASN A 132 -9.25 -7.95 -3.74
N THR A 133 -8.90 -7.49 -2.54
CA THR A 133 -7.64 -7.88 -1.86
C THR A 133 -7.56 -9.40 -1.67
N ASP A 134 -8.64 -10.00 -1.20
CA ASP A 134 -8.72 -11.43 -0.91
C ASP A 134 -8.60 -12.27 -2.19
N LEU A 135 -9.28 -11.85 -3.27
CA LEU A 135 -9.23 -12.53 -4.56
C LEU A 135 -7.82 -12.44 -5.21
N LEU A 136 -7.14 -11.30 -5.10
CA LEU A 136 -5.75 -11.17 -5.57
C LEU A 136 -4.80 -12.08 -4.78
N ILE A 137 -4.99 -12.17 -3.47
CA ILE A 137 -4.24 -13.11 -2.62
C ILE A 137 -4.50 -14.56 -3.07
N GLU A 138 -5.76 -14.95 -3.28
CA GLU A 138 -6.10 -16.31 -3.74
C GLU A 138 -5.42 -16.65 -5.06
N GLU A 139 -5.38 -15.72 -6.01
CA GLU A 139 -4.71 -15.96 -7.28
C GLU A 139 -3.18 -16.06 -7.11
N ALA A 140 -2.59 -15.24 -6.26
CA ALA A 140 -1.16 -15.35 -5.94
C ALA A 140 -0.84 -16.70 -5.28
N LEU A 141 -1.69 -17.17 -4.37
CA LEU A 141 -1.53 -18.49 -3.74
C LEU A 141 -1.65 -19.62 -4.75
N LYS A 142 -2.61 -19.55 -5.69
CA LYS A 142 -2.70 -20.53 -6.80
C LYS A 142 -1.42 -20.54 -7.65
N GLY A 143 -0.84 -19.37 -7.91
CA GLY A 143 0.45 -19.26 -8.61
C GLY A 143 1.57 -19.97 -7.88
N ALA A 144 1.73 -19.74 -6.58
CA ALA A 144 2.72 -20.42 -5.75
C ALA A 144 2.47 -21.93 -5.66
N GLN A 145 1.22 -22.34 -5.46
CA GLN A 145 0.81 -23.77 -5.41
C GLN A 145 1.06 -24.50 -6.72
N SER A 146 0.92 -23.83 -7.87
CA SER A 146 1.19 -24.42 -9.18
C SER A 146 2.66 -24.84 -9.36
N LYS A 147 3.54 -24.32 -8.51
CA LYS A 147 4.97 -24.69 -8.42
C LYS A 147 5.27 -25.66 -7.27
N GLY A 148 4.23 -26.13 -6.57
CA GLY A 148 4.35 -27.11 -5.48
C GLY A 148 4.51 -26.50 -4.09
N ALA A 149 4.54 -25.16 -3.93
CA ALA A 149 4.71 -24.53 -2.63
C ALA A 149 3.52 -24.81 -1.69
N LYS A 150 3.84 -25.01 -0.41
CA LYS A 150 2.83 -25.14 0.65
C LYS A 150 2.36 -23.74 1.07
N THR A 151 1.06 -23.52 1.10
CA THR A 151 0.50 -22.20 1.38
C THR A 151 -0.43 -22.22 2.58
N GLU A 152 -0.39 -21.18 3.38
CA GLU A 152 -1.35 -20.89 4.46
C GLU A 152 -1.80 -19.45 4.37
N LYS A 153 -3.11 -19.20 4.56
CA LYS A 153 -3.70 -17.86 4.59
C LYS A 153 -4.36 -17.58 5.93
N ILE A 154 -4.00 -16.45 6.53
CA ILE A 154 -4.56 -15.94 7.78
C ILE A 154 -5.28 -14.62 7.49
N MET A 155 -6.59 -14.57 7.83
CA MET A 155 -7.37 -13.34 7.79
C MET A 155 -7.19 -12.60 9.11
N LEU A 156 -6.55 -11.42 9.11
CA LEU A 156 -6.25 -10.68 10.36
C LEU A 156 -7.49 -10.32 11.16
N GLN A 157 -8.63 -10.12 10.50
CA GLN A 157 -9.89 -9.87 11.19
C GLN A 157 -10.44 -11.05 11.99
N LYS A 158 -9.96 -12.28 11.74
CA LYS A 158 -10.44 -13.51 12.42
C LYS A 158 -9.59 -13.87 13.63
N ILE A 159 -8.48 -13.18 13.84
CA ILE A 159 -7.60 -13.41 14.98
C ILE A 159 -7.89 -12.38 16.08
N LYS A 160 -7.80 -12.81 17.31
CA LYS A 160 -7.80 -11.92 18.47
C LYS A 160 -6.39 -11.36 18.64
N MET A 161 -6.23 -10.09 18.27
CA MET A 161 -4.94 -9.40 18.31
C MET A 161 -5.09 -8.10 19.08
N GLY A 162 -4.48 -8.02 20.25
CA GLY A 162 -4.36 -6.79 21.03
C GLY A 162 -3.26 -5.88 20.49
N PHE A 163 -3.33 -4.61 20.85
CA PHE A 163 -2.31 -3.61 20.50
C PHE A 163 -0.99 -3.87 21.20
N CYS A 164 0.11 -3.41 20.62
CA CYS A 164 1.38 -3.33 21.32
C CYS A 164 1.26 -2.30 22.48
N ILE A 165 1.53 -2.72 23.70
CA ILE A 165 1.47 -1.86 24.89
C ILE A 165 2.81 -1.21 25.21
N SER A 166 3.79 -1.33 24.33
CA SER A 166 5.14 -0.75 24.46
C SER A 166 5.84 -1.10 25.79
N CYS A 167 5.55 -2.26 26.39
CA CYS A 167 6.14 -2.71 27.65
C CYS A 167 7.63 -3.06 27.52
N ARG A 168 8.14 -3.21 26.30
CA ARG A 168 9.53 -3.55 25.96
C ARG A 168 10.06 -4.88 26.53
N ARG A 169 9.23 -5.65 27.21
CA ARG A 169 9.61 -6.95 27.80
C ARG A 169 10.18 -7.93 26.78
N CYS A 170 9.73 -7.85 25.52
CA CYS A 170 10.26 -8.65 24.40
C CYS A 170 11.74 -8.31 24.04
N LYS A 171 12.31 -7.26 24.62
CA LYS A 171 13.71 -6.87 24.45
C LYS A 171 14.61 -7.39 25.61
N ASP A 172 14.02 -7.85 26.70
CA ASP A 172 14.77 -8.32 27.85
C ASP A 172 15.40 -9.69 27.55
N THR A 173 16.64 -9.87 27.96
CA THR A 173 17.41 -11.09 27.69
C THR A 173 16.96 -12.29 28.53
N ASP A 174 16.30 -12.02 29.66
CA ASP A 174 15.75 -13.03 30.58
C ASP A 174 14.32 -13.45 30.25
N TYR A 175 13.70 -12.83 29.21
CA TYR A 175 12.36 -13.18 28.77
C TYR A 175 12.38 -14.18 27.61
N GLU A 176 11.98 -15.41 27.86
CA GLU A 176 11.96 -16.49 26.88
C GLU A 176 10.85 -16.40 25.84
N GLY A 177 9.81 -15.57 26.08
CA GLY A 177 8.68 -15.41 25.16
C GLY A 177 8.91 -14.36 24.07
N MET A 178 8.06 -14.38 23.04
CA MET A 178 8.08 -13.35 22.00
C MET A 178 7.40 -12.06 22.46
N CYS A 179 6.22 -12.14 23.05
CA CYS A 179 5.43 -11.00 23.51
C CYS A 179 4.66 -11.36 24.78
N THR A 180 4.47 -10.39 25.69
CA THR A 180 3.71 -10.59 26.94
C THR A 180 2.20 -10.54 26.75
N VAL A 181 1.71 -9.93 25.66
CA VAL A 181 0.28 -9.88 25.37
C VAL A 181 -0.21 -11.29 24.98
N LYS A 182 -1.18 -11.80 25.73
CA LYS A 182 -1.73 -13.16 25.57
C LYS A 182 -2.90 -13.12 24.59
N ASP A 183 -2.63 -13.46 23.35
CA ASP A 183 -3.60 -13.50 22.27
C ASP A 183 -3.12 -14.47 21.15
N ASP A 184 -3.84 -14.53 20.03
CA ASP A 184 -3.57 -15.45 18.94
C ASP A 184 -2.22 -15.18 18.24
N MET A 185 -1.59 -14.01 18.48
CA MET A 185 -0.26 -13.71 17.95
C MET A 185 0.83 -14.68 18.42
N ALA A 186 0.65 -15.34 19.57
CA ALA A 186 1.62 -16.30 20.10
C ALA A 186 1.90 -17.44 19.09
N GLU A 187 0.86 -17.98 18.46
CA GLU A 187 1.01 -19.02 17.43
C GLU A 187 1.51 -18.44 16.10
N ILE A 188 1.09 -17.22 15.77
CA ILE A 188 1.45 -16.55 14.52
C ILE A 188 2.95 -16.22 14.47
N TYR A 189 3.58 -15.85 15.59
CA TYR A 189 5.02 -15.59 15.62
C TYR A 189 5.83 -16.80 15.15
N GLN A 190 5.47 -18.01 15.59
CA GLN A 190 6.17 -19.22 15.14
C GLN A 190 5.97 -19.47 13.65
N LYS A 191 4.74 -19.26 13.13
CA LYS A 191 4.46 -19.39 11.70
C LYS A 191 5.28 -18.40 10.86
N ILE A 192 5.48 -17.17 11.33
CA ILE A 192 6.34 -16.17 10.67
C ILE A 192 7.80 -16.65 10.66
N ILE A 193 8.28 -17.21 11.76
CA ILE A 193 9.65 -17.75 11.85
C ILE A 193 9.85 -18.91 10.88
N ASP A 194 8.87 -19.79 10.74
CA ASP A 194 8.95 -20.99 9.91
C ASP A 194 8.68 -20.75 8.42
N ALA A 195 8.17 -19.57 8.05
CA ALA A 195 7.85 -19.24 6.68
C ALA A 195 9.10 -18.94 5.84
N ASP A 196 9.12 -19.42 4.60
CA ASP A 196 10.12 -19.10 3.59
C ASP A 196 9.74 -17.89 2.75
N ALA A 197 8.43 -17.67 2.59
CA ALA A 197 7.89 -16.49 1.94
C ALA A 197 6.66 -15.96 2.68
N ILE A 198 6.48 -14.63 2.65
CA ILE A 198 5.36 -13.94 3.30
C ILE A 198 4.65 -13.06 2.29
N ILE A 199 3.34 -13.21 2.20
CA ILE A 199 2.46 -12.32 1.43
C ILE A 199 1.68 -11.44 2.39
N ILE A 200 1.73 -10.10 2.19
CA ILE A 200 0.91 -9.13 2.91
C ILE A 200 -0.07 -8.50 1.94
N GLY A 201 -1.36 -8.76 2.11
CA GLY A 201 -2.41 -8.13 1.30
C GLY A 201 -3.31 -7.25 2.16
N PHE A 202 -3.55 -6.00 1.73
CA PHE A 202 -4.30 -5.03 2.51
C PHE A 202 -5.03 -4.00 1.66
N PRO A 203 -6.18 -3.50 2.13
CA PRO A 203 -6.81 -2.31 1.56
C PRO A 203 -6.15 -1.05 2.12
N ILE A 204 -6.11 -0.01 1.30
CA ILE A 204 -5.68 1.33 1.69
C ILE A 204 -6.93 2.13 2.06
N TYR A 205 -6.98 2.60 3.32
CA TYR A 205 -8.04 3.43 3.84
C TYR A 205 -7.50 4.80 4.24
N THR A 206 -8.16 5.86 3.80
CA THR A 206 -7.73 7.23 4.14
C THR A 206 -6.24 7.54 3.87
N GLY A 207 -5.72 6.99 2.74
CA GLY A 207 -4.34 7.25 2.29
C GLY A 207 -3.23 6.51 3.04
N ARG A 208 -3.57 5.46 3.81
CA ARG A 208 -2.62 4.62 4.55
C ARG A 208 -3.09 3.17 4.63
N GLU A 209 -2.23 2.29 5.13
CA GLU A 209 -2.61 0.91 5.43
C GLU A 209 -3.76 0.87 6.46
N CYS A 210 -4.57 -0.18 6.39
CA CYS A 210 -5.69 -0.36 7.31
C CYS A 210 -5.20 -0.64 8.75
N ALA A 211 -6.03 -0.30 9.74
CA ALA A 211 -5.70 -0.41 11.16
C ALA A 211 -5.28 -1.82 11.58
N GLN A 212 -5.89 -2.86 10.99
CA GLN A 212 -5.53 -4.25 11.25
C GLN A 212 -4.08 -4.54 10.90
N LEU A 213 -3.58 -4.00 9.76
CA LEU A 213 -2.20 -4.17 9.35
C LEU A 213 -1.25 -3.37 10.23
N SER A 214 -1.58 -2.12 10.56
CA SER A 214 -0.77 -1.31 11.48
C SER A 214 -0.61 -2.01 12.84
N THR A 215 -1.73 -2.50 13.42
CA THR A 215 -1.68 -3.26 14.68
C THR A 215 -0.83 -4.52 14.56
N PHE A 216 -0.93 -5.22 13.44
CA PHE A 216 -0.14 -6.43 13.19
C PHE A 216 1.36 -6.11 13.15
N PHE A 217 1.77 -5.05 12.47
CA PHE A 217 3.16 -4.63 12.41
C PHE A 217 3.68 -4.08 13.74
N ASP A 218 2.88 -3.34 14.51
CA ASP A 218 3.26 -2.93 15.86
C ASP A 218 3.61 -4.12 16.76
N ARG A 219 2.95 -5.26 16.54
CA ARG A 219 3.23 -6.50 17.24
C ARG A 219 4.50 -7.22 16.75
N TRP A 220 5.08 -6.83 15.60
CA TRP A 220 6.36 -7.34 15.12
C TRP A 220 7.56 -6.71 15.83
N ASP A 221 7.37 -5.69 16.66
CA ASP A 221 8.42 -5.14 17.52
C ASP A 221 9.16 -6.23 18.33
N CYS A 222 8.48 -7.33 18.66
CA CYS A 222 9.11 -8.47 19.33
C CYS A 222 10.21 -9.17 18.49
N PHE A 223 10.21 -9.02 17.18
CA PHE A 223 11.27 -9.51 16.30
C PHE A 223 12.47 -8.57 16.21
N GLU A 224 12.35 -7.33 16.64
CA GLU A 224 13.45 -6.39 16.63
C GLU A 224 14.39 -6.60 17.79
N ARG A 225 15.68 -6.30 17.54
CA ARG A 225 16.73 -6.16 18.56
C ARG A 225 17.12 -4.68 18.68
N PHE A 226 17.95 -4.34 19.64
CA PHE A 226 18.57 -3.03 19.68
C PHE A 226 19.26 -2.69 18.35
N LYS A 227 19.28 -1.40 17.99
CA LYS A 227 19.88 -0.87 16.76
C LYS A 227 19.16 -1.31 15.48
N PHE A 228 17.85 -1.46 15.52
CA PHE A 228 17.02 -1.78 14.34
C PHE A 228 17.44 -3.06 13.60
N THR A 229 17.94 -4.04 14.33
CA THR A 229 18.25 -5.35 13.76
C THR A 229 17.13 -6.33 14.06
N SER A 230 16.83 -7.21 13.11
CA SER A 230 15.81 -8.25 13.30
C SER A 230 16.38 -9.53 13.89
N LYS A 231 15.58 -10.22 14.71
CA LYS A 231 15.82 -11.58 15.18
C LYS A 231 15.56 -12.63 14.09
N LEU A 232 14.81 -12.26 13.04
CA LEU A 232 14.56 -13.18 11.94
C LEU A 232 15.84 -13.41 11.13
N GLU A 233 16.00 -14.64 10.63
CA GLU A 233 17.12 -14.95 9.74
C GLU A 233 16.84 -14.42 8.32
N PRO A 234 17.87 -14.01 7.56
CA PRO A 234 17.71 -13.57 6.18
C PRO A 234 17.31 -14.71 5.25
N GLY A 235 16.88 -14.37 4.03
CA GLY A 235 16.55 -15.32 2.98
C GLY A 235 15.06 -15.53 2.76
N ARG A 236 14.20 -14.90 3.59
CA ARG A 236 12.74 -14.88 3.35
C ARG A 236 12.39 -13.96 2.22
N ARG A 237 11.43 -14.37 1.42
CA ARG A 237 10.89 -13.58 0.31
C ARG A 237 9.57 -12.93 0.71
N GLY A 238 9.32 -11.73 0.21
CA GLY A 238 8.12 -10.97 0.48
C GLY A 238 7.31 -10.70 -0.79
N MET A 239 6.00 -10.63 -0.66
CA MET A 239 5.09 -10.09 -1.65
C MET A 239 4.12 -9.13 -0.96
N VAL A 240 3.88 -7.98 -1.58
CA VAL A 240 2.96 -6.96 -1.07
C VAL A 240 1.84 -6.73 -2.07
N ILE A 241 0.59 -6.74 -1.60
CA ILE A 241 -0.61 -6.49 -2.41
C ILE A 241 -1.40 -5.35 -1.76
N GLY A 242 -1.38 -4.16 -2.36
CA GLY A 242 -2.15 -3.01 -1.92
C GLY A 242 -3.37 -2.77 -2.81
N THR A 243 -4.54 -2.52 -2.22
CA THR A 243 -5.78 -2.27 -2.97
C THR A 243 -6.49 -1.01 -2.47
N TRP A 244 -7.12 -0.26 -3.38
CA TRP A 244 -7.87 0.96 -3.04
C TRP A 244 -8.97 1.26 -4.06
N GLY A 245 -9.90 2.15 -3.69
CA GLY A 245 -11.04 2.51 -4.54
C GLY A 245 -10.77 3.63 -5.53
N TYR A 246 -9.81 4.51 -5.28
CA TYR A 246 -9.51 5.64 -6.14
C TYR A 246 -8.86 5.18 -7.46
N PRO A 247 -9.24 5.72 -8.65
CA PRO A 247 -8.97 5.09 -9.95
C PRO A 247 -7.56 5.29 -10.52
N TYR A 248 -6.62 5.88 -9.79
CA TYR A 248 -5.25 6.09 -10.26
C TYR A 248 -4.30 5.09 -9.61
N ILE A 249 -3.61 4.31 -10.46
CA ILE A 249 -2.86 3.12 -10.06
C ILE A 249 -1.57 3.41 -9.25
N ASP A 250 -1.10 4.63 -9.24
CA ASP A 250 0.13 5.02 -8.56
C ASP A 250 -0.09 5.94 -7.33
N SER A 251 -1.35 6.28 -7.03
CA SER A 251 -1.70 7.24 -5.97
C SER A 251 -1.17 6.86 -4.59
N TYR A 252 -1.06 5.57 -4.30
CA TYR A 252 -0.67 5.07 -2.99
C TYR A 252 0.58 4.20 -3.00
N ASP A 253 1.45 4.37 -3.98
CA ASP A 253 2.72 3.66 -4.06
C ASP A 253 3.54 3.80 -2.78
N HIS A 254 3.59 5.00 -2.21
CA HIS A 254 4.30 5.28 -0.96
C HIS A 254 3.80 4.43 0.23
N VAL A 255 2.52 4.04 0.24
CA VAL A 255 1.97 3.15 1.30
C VAL A 255 2.48 1.73 1.11
N ILE A 256 2.53 1.25 -0.15
CA ILE A 256 3.08 -0.06 -0.48
C ILE A 256 4.59 -0.09 -0.16
N GLU A 257 5.32 0.97 -0.54
CA GLU A 257 6.74 1.13 -0.22
C GLU A 257 7.00 1.10 1.30
N ASN A 258 6.18 1.77 2.10
CA ASN A 258 6.29 1.71 3.56
C ASN A 258 6.16 0.28 4.10
N VAL A 259 5.22 -0.51 3.56
CA VAL A 259 5.07 -1.92 3.94
C VAL A 259 6.30 -2.74 3.52
N MET A 260 6.85 -2.49 2.33
CA MET A 260 8.10 -3.13 1.89
C MET A 260 9.28 -2.78 2.81
N VAL A 261 9.36 -1.52 3.28
CA VAL A 261 10.39 -1.09 4.24
C VAL A 261 10.25 -1.84 5.57
N VAL A 262 9.03 -2.01 6.09
CA VAL A 262 8.80 -2.82 7.29
C VAL A 262 9.26 -4.26 7.09
N LEU A 263 8.93 -4.89 5.97
CA LEU A 263 9.41 -6.24 5.65
C LEU A 263 10.95 -6.28 5.59
N LYS A 264 11.57 -5.29 4.96
CA LYS A 264 13.04 -5.21 4.84
C LYS A 264 13.72 -5.07 6.20
N LEU A 265 13.17 -4.28 7.12
CA LEU A 265 13.66 -4.18 8.50
C LEU A 265 13.67 -5.54 9.21
N HIS A 266 12.74 -6.41 8.84
CA HIS A 266 12.64 -7.78 9.35
C HIS A 266 13.37 -8.81 8.47
N LYS A 267 14.30 -8.39 7.60
CA LYS A 267 15.10 -9.25 6.71
C LYS A 267 14.26 -10.09 5.74
N ILE A 268 13.08 -9.58 5.38
CA ILE A 268 12.21 -10.17 4.36
C ILE A 268 12.39 -9.32 3.08
N GLU A 269 12.96 -9.93 2.05
CA GLU A 269 13.19 -9.26 0.77
C GLU A 269 11.92 -9.27 -0.08
N THR A 270 11.32 -8.11 -0.32
CA THR A 270 10.16 -8.00 -1.20
C THR A 270 10.59 -8.22 -2.63
N VAL A 271 10.13 -9.29 -3.23
CA VAL A 271 10.46 -9.70 -4.60
C VAL A 271 9.29 -9.52 -5.56
N GLU A 272 8.08 -9.34 -5.05
CA GLU A 272 6.87 -9.09 -5.82
C GLU A 272 6.02 -8.03 -5.14
N ALA A 273 5.40 -7.17 -5.94
CA ALA A 273 4.41 -6.22 -5.44
C ALA A 273 3.29 -5.99 -6.46
N ILE A 274 2.09 -5.82 -5.94
CA ILE A 274 0.87 -5.56 -6.71
C ILE A 274 0.20 -4.30 -6.16
N SER A 275 -0.07 -3.36 -7.05
CA SER A 275 -1.02 -2.27 -6.87
C SER A 275 -2.31 -2.62 -7.58
N ALA A 276 -3.46 -2.46 -6.93
CA ALA A 276 -4.75 -2.63 -7.57
C ALA A 276 -5.70 -1.49 -7.17
N CYS A 277 -6.26 -0.83 -8.16
CA CYS A 277 -7.20 0.26 -7.94
C CYS A 277 -8.48 0.09 -8.75
N GLY A 278 -9.55 0.70 -8.29
CA GLY A 278 -10.85 0.68 -8.92
C GLY A 278 -11.95 0.91 -7.89
N PHE A 279 -13.06 1.45 -8.35
CA PHE A 279 -14.17 1.73 -7.47
C PHE A 279 -14.83 0.44 -7.01
N GLU A 280 -14.58 0.09 -5.76
CA GLU A 280 -15.24 -1.03 -5.12
C GLU A 280 -15.62 -0.66 -3.71
N GLY A 281 -16.67 -1.24 -3.29
CA GLY A 281 -16.68 -1.59 -1.96
C GLY A 281 -17.71 -1.04 -1.02
N ILE A 282 -18.16 0.16 -1.09
CA ILE A 282 -19.31 0.62 -0.28
C ILE A 282 -20.53 -0.27 -0.58
N LEU A 283 -20.62 -0.73 -1.83
CA LEU A 283 -21.76 -1.48 -2.36
C LEU A 283 -21.85 -2.94 -1.90
N HIS A 284 -20.70 -3.54 -1.60
CA HIS A 284 -20.68 -4.96 -1.22
C HIS A 284 -20.78 -5.18 0.28
N GLY A 285 -20.44 -4.17 1.08
CA GLY A 285 -20.48 -4.28 2.54
C GLY A 285 -19.72 -5.51 3.05
N LEU A 286 -20.30 -6.18 4.04
CA LEU A 286 -19.78 -7.42 4.64
C LEU A 286 -20.50 -8.68 4.12
N ASP A 287 -21.26 -8.60 3.03
CA ASP A 287 -21.92 -9.76 2.44
C ASP A 287 -20.87 -10.72 1.84
N GLU A 288 -20.55 -11.78 2.56
CA GLU A 288 -19.58 -12.79 2.15
C GLU A 288 -19.99 -13.58 0.90
N LYS A 289 -21.24 -13.49 0.45
CA LYS A 289 -21.72 -14.11 -0.79
C LYS A 289 -21.34 -13.30 -2.01
N LYS A 290 -21.09 -12.01 -1.83
CA LYS A 290 -20.63 -11.13 -2.92
C LYS A 290 -19.13 -11.24 -3.09
N ARG A 291 -18.71 -11.22 -4.34
CA ARG A 291 -17.30 -11.28 -4.72
C ARG A 291 -16.83 -9.93 -5.24
N GLY A 292 -15.57 -9.64 -5.04
CA GLY A 292 -14.96 -8.40 -5.49
C GLY A 292 -15.07 -8.20 -6.99
N THR A 293 -15.22 -6.96 -7.41
CA THR A 293 -15.42 -6.59 -8.82
C THR A 293 -14.29 -7.09 -9.73
N ILE A 294 -13.09 -7.28 -9.18
CA ILE A 294 -11.92 -7.80 -9.92
C ILE A 294 -12.17 -9.19 -10.54
N GLU A 295 -13.12 -9.96 -10.03
CA GLU A 295 -13.49 -11.26 -10.61
C GLU A 295 -13.94 -11.14 -12.07
N LYS A 296 -14.49 -9.99 -12.46
CA LYS A 296 -14.89 -9.68 -13.83
C LYS A 296 -13.70 -9.39 -14.78
N PHE A 297 -12.48 -9.29 -14.24
CA PHE A 297 -11.27 -8.93 -14.98
C PHE A 297 -10.20 -10.02 -14.85
N PRO A 298 -10.38 -11.19 -15.49
CA PRO A 298 -9.46 -12.32 -15.34
C PRO A 298 -8.03 -12.02 -15.79
N GLN A 299 -7.83 -11.12 -16.74
CA GLN A 299 -6.50 -10.67 -17.16
C GLN A 299 -5.78 -9.89 -16.06
N GLU A 300 -6.53 -9.18 -15.21
CA GLU A 300 -5.98 -8.45 -14.06
C GLU A 300 -5.63 -9.41 -12.92
N LEU A 301 -6.48 -10.39 -12.65
CA LEU A 301 -6.19 -11.47 -11.69
C LEU A 301 -4.97 -12.29 -12.11
N ARG A 302 -4.74 -12.49 -13.39
CA ARG A 302 -3.59 -13.23 -13.93
C ARG A 302 -2.26 -12.64 -13.46
N LYS A 303 -2.16 -11.31 -13.32
CA LYS A 303 -0.95 -10.63 -12.82
C LYS A 303 -0.60 -11.07 -11.40
N ALA A 304 -1.59 -11.28 -10.55
CA ALA A 304 -1.37 -11.77 -9.18
C ALA A 304 -0.94 -13.25 -9.18
N TYR A 305 -1.53 -14.07 -10.06
CA TYR A 305 -1.09 -15.46 -10.25
C TYR A 305 0.39 -15.52 -10.65
N GLU A 306 0.79 -14.72 -11.65
CA GLU A 306 2.17 -14.67 -12.13
C GLU A 306 3.15 -14.16 -11.04
N ALA A 307 2.73 -13.18 -10.23
CA ALA A 307 3.52 -12.74 -9.10
C ALA A 307 3.66 -13.84 -8.03
N GLY A 308 2.62 -14.66 -7.82
CA GLY A 308 2.71 -15.84 -6.96
C GLY A 308 3.69 -16.90 -7.45
N VAL A 309 3.75 -17.11 -8.78
CA VAL A 309 4.81 -17.94 -9.41
C VAL A 309 6.18 -17.33 -9.16
N GLY A 310 6.34 -16.02 -9.44
CA GLY A 310 7.60 -15.29 -9.26
C GLY A 310 8.10 -15.30 -7.81
N LEU A 311 7.19 -15.31 -6.82
CA LEU A 311 7.54 -15.35 -5.41
C LEU A 311 8.35 -16.62 -5.04
N VAL A 312 8.06 -17.76 -5.66
CA VAL A 312 8.62 -19.05 -5.26
C VAL A 312 9.58 -19.68 -6.28
N ALA A 313 9.56 -19.23 -7.53
CA ALA A 313 10.31 -19.90 -8.62
C ALA A 313 11.35 -19.00 -9.32
N GLU A 314 11.29 -17.70 -9.16
CA GLU A 314 12.16 -16.72 -9.81
C GLU A 314 12.89 -15.89 -8.74
#